data_f9c667026ebda2b4fdae0c73be840cea
#
_entry.id   f9c667026ebda2b4fdae0c73be840cea
#
_cell.length_a   1.000
_cell.length_b   1.000
_cell.length_c   1.000
_cell.angle_alpha   90.00
_cell.angle_beta   90.00
_cell.angle_gamma   90.00
#
_symmetry.space_group_name_H-M   'P 1'
#
loop_
_entity.id
_entity.type
_entity.pdbx_description
1 polymer ?
#
loop_
_entity_poly.entity_id
_entity_poly.type
_entity_poly.pdbx_seq_one_letter_code
_entity_poly.pdbx_strand_id
1 'polypeptide(L)'
;FEEGLIKNFWNNKEDYELIEFAIKNHNKIKIEETNNERYLAFAKLIRDADKIDIYRVLKPFLGPTDGTGCSPDFVDLFVAGKQCDYTKMRTQDDRKLVRLMWVYDVYFAWSLQQIVEQNYIEDIINNLVQDEKMMQGITRLRNYIQEKLQTKDIWQG
;
A
#
# COMPACT_ATOMS: atom_id res chain seq x y z
N PHE A 1 15.24 -6.76 17.63
CA PHE A 1 15.21 -8.03 18.38
C PHE A 1 16.60 -8.45 18.82
N GLU A 2 17.61 -8.43 17.93
CA GLU A 2 18.98 -8.83 18.25
C GLU A 2 19.59 -8.04 19.42
N GLU A 3 19.26 -6.77 19.57
CA GLU A 3 19.70 -5.90 20.66
C GLU A 3 18.84 -6.04 21.93
N GLY A 4 17.77 -6.85 21.90
CA GLY A 4 16.86 -7.06 23.02
C GLY A 4 16.03 -5.84 23.44
N LEU A 5 15.99 -4.79 22.62
CA LEU A 5 15.28 -3.53 22.93
C LEU A 5 13.77 -3.68 23.02
N ILE A 6 13.19 -4.73 22.45
CA ILE A 6 11.73 -4.99 22.52
C ILE A 6 11.22 -5.02 23.96
N LYS A 7 12.05 -5.47 24.91
CA LYS A 7 11.71 -5.52 26.35
C LYS A 7 11.38 -4.16 26.96
N ASN A 8 11.87 -3.07 26.34
CA ASN A 8 11.61 -1.71 26.79
C ASN A 8 10.19 -1.23 26.41
N PHE A 9 9.55 -1.90 25.45
CA PHE A 9 8.26 -1.52 24.89
C PHE A 9 7.16 -2.54 25.19
N TRP A 10 7.52 -3.82 25.33
CA TRP A 10 6.56 -4.90 25.50
C TRP A 10 7.11 -5.99 26.42
N ASN A 11 6.36 -6.32 27.47
CA ASN A 11 6.83 -7.23 28.53
C ASN A 11 6.39 -8.69 28.31
N ASN A 12 5.38 -8.94 27.45
CA ASN A 12 4.93 -10.30 27.18
C ASN A 12 5.84 -10.97 26.14
N LYS A 13 6.65 -11.92 26.61
CA LYS A 13 7.59 -12.66 25.75
C LYS A 13 6.91 -13.57 24.73
N GLU A 14 5.67 -14.00 24.98
CA GLU A 14 4.91 -14.87 24.07
C GLU A 14 4.57 -14.15 22.77
N ASP A 15 4.53 -12.83 22.78
CA ASP A 15 4.25 -12.03 21.58
C ASP A 15 5.51 -11.65 20.80
N TYR A 16 6.71 -11.95 21.28
CA TYR A 16 7.95 -11.52 20.62
C TYR A 16 8.12 -12.11 19.23
N GLU A 17 7.84 -13.40 19.04
CA GLU A 17 7.91 -14.05 17.74
C GLU A 17 6.87 -13.48 16.77
N LEU A 18 5.67 -13.17 17.25
CA LEU A 18 4.61 -12.53 16.49
C LEU A 18 5.04 -11.14 15.98
N ILE A 19 5.57 -10.32 16.88
CA ILE A 19 6.03 -8.96 16.58
C ILE A 19 7.20 -9.02 15.61
N GLU A 20 8.15 -9.94 15.84
CA GLU A 20 9.29 -10.15 14.96
C GLU A 20 8.86 -10.55 13.55
N PHE A 21 7.93 -11.51 13.43
CA PHE A 21 7.37 -11.93 12.14
C PHE A 21 6.71 -10.75 11.41
N ALA A 22 5.88 -9.98 12.09
CA ALA A 22 5.20 -8.83 11.51
C ALA A 22 6.19 -7.77 11.00
N ILE A 23 7.21 -7.43 11.82
CA ILE A 23 8.26 -6.46 11.46
C ILE A 23 9.09 -6.98 10.29
N LYS A 24 9.51 -8.25 10.27
CA LYS A 24 10.29 -8.83 9.17
C LYS A 24 9.54 -8.83 7.83
N ASN A 25 8.22 -8.82 7.87
CA ASN A 25 7.38 -8.91 6.68
C ASN A 25 6.77 -7.56 6.22
N HIS A 26 6.97 -6.45 6.96
CA HIS A 26 6.29 -5.19 6.65
C HIS A 26 6.66 -4.61 5.27
N ASN A 27 7.91 -4.72 4.86
CA ASN A 27 8.43 -4.15 3.61
C ASN A 27 8.76 -5.21 2.52
N LYS A 28 8.42 -6.49 2.72
CA LYS A 28 8.61 -7.52 1.70
C LYS A 28 7.55 -7.39 0.60
N ILE A 29 7.88 -7.85 -0.61
CA ILE A 29 6.92 -7.92 -1.73
C ILE A 29 5.72 -8.78 -1.36
N LYS A 30 5.97 -9.90 -0.66
CA LYS A 30 4.93 -10.81 -0.14
C LYS A 30 5.25 -11.18 1.30
N ILE A 31 4.19 -11.36 2.10
CA ILE A 31 4.32 -11.93 3.45
C ILE A 31 4.78 -13.37 3.29
N GLU A 32 5.72 -13.81 4.12
CA GLU A 32 6.17 -15.21 4.22
C GLU A 32 4.99 -16.12 4.54
N GLU A 33 5.03 -17.32 3.97
CA GLU A 33 4.01 -18.34 4.24
C GLU A 33 4.03 -18.72 5.73
N THR A 34 2.87 -18.77 6.33
CA THR A 34 2.65 -19.17 7.71
C THR A 34 1.28 -19.81 7.85
N ASN A 35 1.19 -20.87 8.65
CA ASN A 35 -0.07 -21.49 9.05
C ASN A 35 -0.67 -20.82 10.30
N ASN A 36 0.03 -19.84 10.88
CA ASN A 36 -0.44 -19.10 12.04
C ASN A 36 -1.26 -17.88 11.59
N GLU A 37 -2.58 -17.96 11.69
CA GLU A 37 -3.50 -16.89 11.28
C GLU A 37 -3.26 -15.60 12.06
N ARG A 38 -2.87 -15.68 13.35
CA ARG A 38 -2.55 -14.51 14.16
C ARG A 38 -1.31 -13.79 13.62
N TYR A 39 -0.27 -14.53 13.24
CA TYR A 39 0.95 -13.97 12.62
C TYR A 39 0.63 -13.27 11.31
N LEU A 40 -0.18 -13.92 10.46
CA LEU A 40 -0.60 -13.37 9.20
C LEU A 40 -1.42 -12.08 9.37
N ALA A 41 -2.35 -12.08 10.34
CA ALA A 41 -3.19 -10.91 10.62
C ALA A 41 -2.35 -9.70 11.07
N PHE A 42 -1.39 -9.90 11.99
CA PHE A 42 -0.51 -8.83 12.46
C PHE A 42 0.45 -8.34 11.37
N ALA A 43 0.99 -9.22 10.52
CA ALA A 43 1.80 -8.82 9.40
C ALA A 43 1.02 -7.95 8.41
N LYS A 44 -0.24 -8.29 8.11
CA LYS A 44 -1.15 -7.48 7.30
C LYS A 44 -1.43 -6.12 7.94
N LEU A 45 -1.69 -6.10 9.25
CA LEU A 45 -1.99 -4.88 9.99
C LEU A 45 -0.82 -3.89 9.96
N ILE A 46 0.40 -4.37 10.20
CA ILE A 46 1.61 -3.52 10.14
C ILE A 46 1.84 -2.98 8.73
N ARG A 47 1.63 -3.79 7.70
CA ARG A 47 1.77 -3.35 6.29
C ARG A 47 0.78 -2.26 5.93
N ASP A 48 -0.46 -2.39 6.37
CA ASP A 48 -1.48 -1.38 6.12
C ASP A 48 -1.19 -0.09 6.89
N ALA A 49 -0.78 -0.18 8.16
CA ALA A 49 -0.39 0.96 8.96
C ALA A 49 0.79 1.73 8.33
N ASP A 50 1.81 1.02 7.85
CA ASP A 50 2.95 1.59 7.13
C ASP A 50 2.48 2.33 5.87
N LYS A 51 1.60 1.74 5.05
CA LYS A 51 1.05 2.40 3.86
C LYS A 51 0.28 3.68 4.19
N ILE A 52 -0.59 3.66 5.20
CA ILE A 52 -1.33 4.85 5.63
C ILE A 52 -0.34 5.97 6.03
N ASP A 53 0.71 5.65 6.79
CA ASP A 53 1.72 6.62 7.20
C ASP A 53 2.53 7.14 5.99
N ILE A 54 2.92 6.26 5.07
CA ILE A 54 3.65 6.66 3.85
C ILE A 54 2.81 7.62 3.00
N TYR A 55 1.51 7.38 2.79
CA TYR A 55 0.64 8.31 2.06
C TYR A 55 0.63 9.69 2.73
N ARG A 56 0.51 9.74 4.05
CA ARG A 56 0.54 10.98 4.84
C ARG A 56 1.85 11.74 4.68
N VAL A 57 2.98 11.03 4.84
CA VAL A 57 4.33 11.62 4.79
C VAL A 57 4.69 12.09 3.38
N LEU A 58 4.28 11.35 2.35
CA LEU A 58 4.65 11.66 0.97
C LEU A 58 3.74 12.68 0.30
N LYS A 59 2.57 13.01 0.86
CA LYS A 59 1.63 13.98 0.27
C LYS A 59 2.31 15.30 -0.17
N PRO A 60 3.20 15.92 0.63
CA PRO A 60 3.87 17.15 0.23
C PRO A 60 4.83 17.00 -0.98
N PHE A 61 5.26 15.77 -1.27
CA PHE A 61 6.22 15.46 -2.32
C PHE A 61 5.57 14.95 -3.62
N LEU A 62 4.23 14.81 -3.62
CA LEU A 62 3.45 14.39 -4.79
C LEU A 62 2.89 15.61 -5.53
N GLY A 63 3.78 16.56 -5.84
CA GLY A 63 3.45 17.78 -6.58
C GLY A 63 3.00 17.54 -8.03
N PRO A 64 2.71 18.60 -8.79
CA PRO A 64 2.32 18.50 -10.19
C PRO A 64 3.31 17.66 -11.02
N THR A 65 2.84 17.12 -12.15
CA THR A 65 3.73 16.45 -13.11
C THR A 65 4.78 17.44 -13.63
N ASP A 66 6.01 16.95 -13.85
CA ASP A 66 7.08 17.68 -14.54
C ASP A 66 7.03 17.52 -16.06
N GLY A 67 5.99 16.85 -16.57
CA GLY A 67 5.78 16.61 -17.98
C GLY A 67 6.53 15.41 -18.57
N THR A 68 7.33 14.69 -17.76
CA THR A 68 8.04 13.48 -18.24
C THR A 68 7.12 12.29 -18.45
N GLY A 69 5.95 12.29 -17.78
CA GLY A 69 4.96 11.21 -17.84
C GLY A 69 5.39 9.92 -17.15
N CYS A 70 4.52 8.93 -17.18
CA CYS A 70 4.80 7.60 -16.64
C CYS A 70 5.52 6.72 -17.67
N SER A 71 6.40 5.85 -17.19
CA SER A 71 7.03 4.81 -18.00
C SER A 71 5.98 3.83 -18.54
N PRO A 72 6.01 3.45 -19.84
CA PRO A 72 4.96 2.63 -20.45
C PRO A 72 4.70 1.28 -19.75
N ASP A 73 5.76 0.61 -19.28
CA ASP A 73 5.69 -0.66 -18.56
C ASP A 73 4.98 -0.51 -17.20
N PHE A 74 5.10 0.63 -16.52
CA PHE A 74 4.36 0.93 -15.30
C PHE A 74 2.88 1.18 -15.58
N VAL A 75 2.58 1.91 -16.67
CA VAL A 75 1.20 2.12 -17.10
C VAL A 75 0.53 0.78 -17.45
N ASP A 76 1.24 -0.13 -18.14
CA ASP A 76 0.73 -1.46 -18.47
C ASP A 76 0.40 -2.28 -17.23
N LEU A 77 1.25 -2.26 -16.20
CA LEU A 77 1.02 -2.92 -14.92
C LEU A 77 -0.18 -2.30 -14.18
N PHE A 78 -0.28 -0.98 -14.18
CA PHE A 78 -1.39 -0.27 -13.55
C PHE A 78 -2.74 -0.61 -14.21
N VAL A 79 -2.82 -0.57 -15.52
CA VAL A 79 -4.02 -0.99 -16.29
C VAL A 79 -4.36 -2.45 -16.00
N ALA A 80 -3.35 -3.32 -15.84
CA ALA A 80 -3.57 -4.72 -15.48
C ALA A 80 -3.96 -4.95 -14.01
N GLY A 81 -3.94 -3.91 -13.16
CA GLY A 81 -4.20 -4.03 -11.71
C GLY A 81 -3.12 -4.82 -10.98
N LYS A 82 -1.87 -4.73 -11.43
CA LYS A 82 -0.74 -5.47 -10.88
C LYS A 82 0.19 -4.56 -10.09
N GLN A 83 0.90 -5.15 -9.13
CA GLN A 83 2.00 -4.51 -8.44
C GLN A 83 3.22 -4.38 -9.36
N CYS A 84 4.06 -3.38 -9.10
CA CYS A 84 5.33 -3.19 -9.81
C CYS A 84 6.52 -3.32 -8.86
N ASP A 85 7.68 -3.53 -9.44
CA ASP A 85 8.95 -3.40 -8.73
C ASP A 85 9.32 -1.91 -8.66
N TYR A 86 9.09 -1.31 -7.49
CA TYR A 86 9.33 0.13 -7.26
C TYR A 86 10.81 0.54 -7.43
N THR A 87 11.76 -0.41 -7.40
CA THR A 87 13.18 -0.10 -7.63
C THR A 87 13.48 0.31 -9.07
N LYS A 88 12.54 0.05 -9.98
CA LYS A 88 12.63 0.37 -11.41
C LYS A 88 11.99 1.70 -11.80
N MET A 89 11.54 2.49 -10.83
CA MET A 89 10.98 3.82 -11.09
C MET A 89 12.03 4.73 -11.76
N ARG A 90 11.62 5.43 -12.82
CA ARG A 90 12.49 6.30 -13.63
C ARG A 90 12.07 7.76 -13.61
N THR A 91 10.76 8.03 -13.41
CA THR A 91 10.20 9.37 -13.47
C THR A 91 9.49 9.76 -12.17
N GLN A 92 9.18 11.04 -11.99
CA GLN A 92 8.36 11.50 -10.87
C GLN A 92 6.94 10.94 -10.96
N ASP A 93 6.41 10.80 -12.18
CA ASP A 93 5.08 10.26 -12.40
C ASP A 93 5.03 8.74 -12.16
N ASP A 94 6.12 7.98 -12.41
CA ASP A 94 6.23 6.58 -11.96
C ASP A 94 6.05 6.47 -10.44
N ARG A 95 6.63 7.38 -9.67
CA ARG A 95 6.48 7.38 -8.19
C ARG A 95 5.04 7.58 -7.75
N LYS A 96 4.28 8.44 -8.45
CA LYS A 96 2.85 8.65 -8.20
C LYS A 96 2.06 7.40 -8.55
N LEU A 97 2.35 6.82 -9.73
CA LEU A 97 1.65 5.63 -10.22
C LEU A 97 1.85 4.42 -9.32
N VAL A 98 3.08 4.22 -8.81
CA VAL A 98 3.40 3.16 -7.83
C VAL A 98 2.53 3.29 -6.58
N ARG A 99 2.26 4.52 -6.09
CA ARG A 99 1.38 4.72 -4.92
C ARG A 99 -0.04 4.29 -5.23
N LEU A 100 -0.56 4.61 -6.42
CA LEU A 100 -1.88 4.11 -6.84
C LEU A 100 -1.92 2.57 -6.87
N MET A 101 -0.84 1.91 -7.34
CA MET A 101 -0.75 0.45 -7.34
C MET A 101 -0.69 -0.15 -5.94
N TRP A 102 -0.19 0.57 -4.92
CA TRP A 102 -0.16 0.08 -3.53
C TRP A 102 -1.56 -0.15 -2.95
N VAL A 103 -2.59 0.47 -3.49
CA VAL A 103 -3.98 0.23 -3.10
C VAL A 103 -4.35 -1.25 -3.24
N TYR A 104 -3.83 -1.94 -4.26
CA TYR A 104 -4.06 -3.38 -4.46
C TYR A 104 -3.39 -4.28 -3.40
N ASP A 105 -2.46 -3.73 -2.58
CA ASP A 105 -1.80 -4.43 -1.47
C ASP A 105 -2.29 -3.91 -0.10
N VAL A 106 -3.41 -3.24 -0.03
CA VAL A 106 -4.11 -2.91 1.23
C VAL A 106 -4.99 -4.09 1.61
N TYR A 107 -4.80 -4.62 2.81
CA TYR A 107 -5.47 -5.85 3.25
C TYR A 107 -6.85 -5.57 3.84
N PHE A 108 -7.00 -4.54 4.67
CA PHE A 108 -8.23 -4.25 5.39
C PHE A 108 -9.04 -3.13 4.73
N ALA A 109 -10.37 -3.30 4.67
CA ALA A 109 -11.27 -2.29 4.15
C ALA A 109 -11.20 -1.00 4.97
N TRP A 110 -11.07 -1.11 6.30
CA TRP A 110 -10.87 0.04 7.18
C TRP A 110 -9.62 0.85 6.80
N SER A 111 -8.51 0.18 6.55
CA SER A 111 -7.25 0.83 6.16
C SER A 111 -7.41 1.58 4.82
N LEU A 112 -8.07 0.94 3.86
CA LEU A 112 -8.36 1.57 2.57
C LEU A 112 -9.29 2.77 2.74
N GLN A 113 -10.30 2.68 3.60
CA GLN A 113 -11.20 3.78 3.91
C GLN A 113 -10.42 4.99 4.44
N GLN A 114 -9.46 4.79 5.37
CA GLN A 114 -8.61 5.88 5.86
C GLN A 114 -7.82 6.58 4.74
N ILE A 115 -7.27 5.81 3.79
CA ILE A 115 -6.53 6.35 2.63
C ILE A 115 -7.47 7.17 1.72
N VAL A 116 -8.68 6.69 1.49
CA VAL A 116 -9.70 7.35 0.63
C VAL A 116 -10.23 8.64 1.29
N GLU A 117 -10.58 8.60 2.58
CA GLU A 117 -11.11 9.74 3.33
C GLU A 117 -10.13 10.92 3.40
N GLN A 118 -8.82 10.64 3.38
CA GLN A 118 -7.76 11.66 3.32
C GLN A 118 -7.51 12.21 1.91
N ASN A 119 -8.28 11.76 0.91
CA ASN A 119 -8.22 12.15 -0.49
C ASN A 119 -6.86 11.89 -1.17
N TYR A 120 -6.00 11.01 -0.61
CA TYR A 120 -4.67 10.78 -1.17
C TYR A 120 -4.70 10.25 -2.60
N ILE A 121 -5.64 9.35 -2.91
CA ILE A 121 -5.76 8.71 -4.22
C ILE A 121 -6.14 9.73 -5.29
N GLU A 122 -7.18 10.54 -5.05
CA GLU A 122 -7.64 11.53 -6.01
C GLU A 122 -6.62 12.68 -6.16
N ASP A 123 -5.94 13.07 -5.09
CA ASP A 123 -4.83 14.04 -5.16
C ASP A 123 -3.71 13.54 -6.10
N ILE A 124 -3.37 12.26 -6.06
CA ILE A 124 -2.38 11.67 -6.96
C ILE A 124 -2.90 11.64 -8.40
N ILE A 125 -4.12 11.16 -8.61
CA ILE A 125 -4.75 11.05 -9.94
C ILE A 125 -4.79 12.43 -10.62
N ASN A 126 -5.18 13.47 -9.90
CA ASN A 126 -5.27 14.84 -10.43
C ASN A 126 -3.91 15.43 -10.82
N ASN A 127 -2.82 14.85 -10.34
CA ASN A 127 -1.44 15.26 -10.64
C ASN A 127 -0.73 14.33 -11.64
N LEU A 128 -1.49 13.51 -12.39
CA LEU A 128 -0.99 12.66 -13.48
C LEU A 128 -1.60 13.09 -14.81
N VAL A 129 -0.87 12.85 -15.91
CA VAL A 129 -1.43 12.97 -17.26
C VAL A 129 -2.46 11.86 -17.47
N GLN A 130 -3.68 12.26 -17.84
CA GLN A 130 -4.83 11.34 -17.97
C GLN A 130 -5.14 11.09 -19.44
N ASP A 131 -4.30 10.31 -20.12
CA ASP A 131 -4.62 9.77 -21.44
C ASP A 131 -5.61 8.59 -21.34
N GLU A 132 -6.07 8.09 -22.50
CA GLU A 132 -7.04 7.01 -22.58
C GLU A 132 -6.60 5.76 -21.79
N LYS A 133 -5.33 5.38 -21.88
CA LYS A 133 -4.78 4.19 -21.22
C LYS A 133 -4.71 4.38 -19.70
N MET A 134 -4.27 5.56 -19.26
CA MET A 134 -4.27 5.92 -17.84
C MET A 134 -5.70 5.90 -17.27
N MET A 135 -6.68 6.44 -18.01
CA MET A 135 -8.09 6.41 -17.60
C MET A 135 -8.67 5.01 -17.44
N GLN A 136 -8.23 4.04 -18.25
CA GLN A 136 -8.61 2.62 -18.05
C GLN A 136 -8.09 2.10 -16.72
N GLY A 137 -6.83 2.38 -16.37
CA GLY A 137 -6.25 2.00 -15.07
C GLY A 137 -6.94 2.68 -13.90
N ILE A 138 -7.24 3.98 -14.00
CA ILE A 138 -7.96 4.76 -12.97
C ILE A 138 -9.37 4.17 -12.74
N THR A 139 -10.10 3.86 -13.81
CA THR A 139 -11.42 3.25 -13.72
C THR A 139 -11.36 1.90 -13.00
N ARG A 140 -10.40 1.05 -13.37
CA ARG A 140 -10.17 -0.23 -12.68
C ARG A 140 -9.88 -0.03 -11.19
N LEU A 141 -9.00 0.93 -10.85
CA LEU A 141 -8.64 1.23 -9.47
C LEU A 141 -9.86 1.65 -8.65
N ARG A 142 -10.68 2.56 -9.18
CA ARG A 142 -11.91 3.04 -8.51
C ARG A 142 -12.90 1.90 -8.28
N ASN A 143 -13.10 1.03 -9.27
CA ASN A 143 -13.97 -0.14 -9.11
C ASN A 143 -13.43 -1.08 -8.01
N TYR A 144 -12.13 -1.38 -8.03
CA TYR A 144 -11.51 -2.19 -6.97
C TYR A 144 -11.69 -1.57 -5.58
N ILE A 145 -11.51 -0.25 -5.44
CA ILE A 145 -11.73 0.47 -4.17
C ILE A 145 -13.18 0.29 -3.70
N GLN A 146 -14.15 0.51 -4.58
CA GLN A 146 -15.57 0.35 -4.25
C GLN A 146 -15.90 -1.08 -3.79
N GLU A 147 -15.44 -2.08 -4.52
CA GLU A 147 -15.64 -3.49 -4.16
C GLU A 147 -14.98 -3.81 -2.80
N LYS A 148 -13.74 -3.37 -2.60
CA LYS A 148 -12.98 -3.64 -1.38
C LYS A 148 -13.62 -2.99 -0.15
N LEU A 149 -14.13 -1.77 -0.27
CA LEU A 149 -14.82 -1.08 0.83
C LEU A 149 -16.14 -1.73 1.25
N GLN A 150 -16.72 -2.59 0.39
CA GLN A 150 -17.91 -3.38 0.74
C GLN A 150 -17.56 -4.68 1.49
N THR A 151 -16.29 -5.06 1.55
CA THR A 151 -15.87 -6.27 2.28
C THR A 151 -15.90 -6.02 3.79
N LYS A 152 -16.23 -7.07 4.57
CA LYS A 152 -16.10 -7.01 6.02
C LYS A 152 -14.69 -7.39 6.42
N ASP A 153 -14.08 -6.60 7.29
CA ASP A 153 -12.83 -6.97 7.93
C ASP A 153 -13.05 -8.08 8.96
N ILE A 154 -12.04 -8.91 9.18
CA ILE A 154 -12.08 -10.08 10.08
C ILE A 154 -12.48 -9.70 11.51
N TRP A 155 -12.29 -8.43 11.88
CA TRP A 155 -12.53 -7.89 13.23
C TRP A 155 -13.95 -7.33 13.43
N GLN A 156 -14.82 -7.41 12.43
CA GLN A 156 -16.20 -6.91 12.47
C GLN A 156 -17.23 -8.03 12.71
N GLY A 157 -16.76 -9.19 13.17
CA GLY A 157 -17.60 -10.36 13.50
C GLY A 157 -18.07 -10.36 14.95
#